data_a0498b4438995bdf82818ae1f333a8a8
#
_entry.id   a0498b4438995bdf82818ae1f333a8a8
#
_cell.length_a   1.000
_cell.length_b   1.000
_cell.length_c   1.000
_cell.angle_alpha   90.00
_cell.angle_beta   90.00
_cell.angle_gamma   90.00
#
_symmetry.space_group_name_H-M   'P 1'
#
loop_
_entity.id
_entity.type
_entity.pdbx_description
1 polymer ?
#
loop_
_entity_poly.entity_id
_entity_poly.type
_entity_poly.pdbx_seq_one_letter_code
_entity_poly.pdbx_strand_id
1 'polypeptide(L)'
;MDNGTTVISMLENDLYKFSMSYYYQRTTPEGIGTFSFTDRNGQKFTQEFVDLLKSEFRKLSTLALTEEEFRWCHDNIYFIPQCYFEWLMGFRFNPDIIQISLDDEGHLHIEATDLIYKVTLYEIPILSTVSEVYYRTYEKTEPDWAFIDSQLEKKVALSNENKLKFANFGMRRRYSHEVEDHVTEYLTRHAKYFIGSSTVYFAMKYQSIRPDLKPIGTMAHELMMATAAFMGPKEANYYVMRHWAEIYGGNMGTMLPDCFTTRVFLRNFSLDMAKLYDGVRHDSGDPFEFGDKIIAKYESYHIDPMTKSIVFSDALDFDRALAIQKYFEGRIKVSFGIGTNLTNDVGTVKPLNIVMKLKTFQVNPRQHVYRCVKLSDTPGKELGDPDEVHSYKVILGLI
;
A
#
# COMPACT_ATOMS: atom_id res chain seq x y z
N MET A 1 -12.55 24.25 8.88
CA MET A 1 -11.40 24.88 9.57
C MET A 1 -10.33 23.81 9.65
N ASP A 2 -9.25 24.01 8.96
CA ASP A 2 -8.11 23.11 8.98
C ASP A 2 -7.49 23.17 10.39
N ASN A 3 -7.62 22.11 11.17
CA ASN A 3 -7.07 22.03 12.53
C ASN A 3 -5.54 21.85 12.53
N GLY A 4 -4.87 22.05 11.40
CA GLY A 4 -3.43 21.88 11.27
C GLY A 4 -2.96 20.43 11.51
N THR A 5 -3.81 19.44 11.27
CA THR A 5 -3.47 18.02 11.38
C THR A 5 -3.09 17.46 10.02
N THR A 6 -2.08 16.60 10.00
CA THR A 6 -1.60 15.95 8.76
C THR A 6 -2.54 14.86 8.22
N VAL A 7 -3.39 14.31 9.09
CA VAL A 7 -4.42 13.31 8.77
C VAL A 7 -5.73 13.76 9.43
N ILE A 8 -6.80 13.91 8.66
CA ILE A 8 -8.06 14.51 9.12
C ILE A 8 -9.23 13.52 9.23
N SER A 9 -9.08 12.30 8.70
CA SER A 9 -10.12 11.27 8.70
C SER A 9 -9.53 9.90 9.00
N MET A 10 -10.32 9.03 9.64
CA MET A 10 -10.01 7.61 9.78
C MET A 10 -9.85 6.92 8.40
N LEU A 11 -10.57 7.40 7.39
CA LEU A 11 -10.52 6.90 6.02
C LEU A 11 -9.34 7.43 5.20
N GLU A 12 -8.53 8.35 5.74
CA GLU A 12 -7.21 8.64 5.18
C GLU A 12 -6.25 7.49 5.45
N ASN A 13 -6.57 6.38 4.81
CA ASN A 13 -5.80 5.16 4.82
C ASN A 13 -6.03 4.43 3.50
N ASP A 14 -5.09 3.58 3.10
CA ASP A 14 -5.23 2.77 1.89
C ASP A 14 -6.25 1.64 2.12
N LEU A 15 -7.10 1.35 1.13
CA LEU A 15 -8.11 0.29 1.21
C LEU A 15 -7.54 -1.05 1.69
N TYR A 16 -6.34 -1.41 1.25
CA TYR A 16 -5.73 -2.69 1.63
C TYR A 16 -5.42 -2.78 3.13
N LYS A 17 -5.33 -1.66 3.86
CA LYS A 17 -5.15 -1.70 5.31
C LYS A 17 -6.41 -2.14 6.04
N PHE A 18 -7.57 -1.70 5.58
CA PHE A 18 -8.85 -2.15 6.13
C PHE A 18 -9.12 -3.62 5.80
N SER A 19 -8.84 -4.04 4.55
CA SER A 19 -9.00 -5.44 4.17
C SER A 19 -8.05 -6.36 4.94
N MET A 20 -6.77 -6.01 5.08
CA MET A 20 -5.85 -6.82 5.89
C MET A 20 -6.19 -6.81 7.38
N SER A 21 -6.63 -5.66 7.93
CA SER A 21 -7.12 -5.57 9.31
C SER A 21 -8.26 -6.56 9.55
N TYR A 22 -9.27 -6.59 8.67
CA TYR A 22 -10.36 -7.56 8.76
C TYR A 22 -9.87 -9.00 8.58
N TYR A 23 -8.98 -9.26 7.63
CA TYR A 23 -8.37 -10.59 7.45
C TYR A 23 -7.70 -11.09 8.74
N TYR A 24 -6.91 -10.25 9.41
CA TYR A 24 -6.25 -10.59 10.67
C TYR A 24 -7.25 -10.82 11.81
N GLN A 25 -8.33 -10.04 11.88
CA GLN A 25 -9.41 -10.31 12.86
C GLN A 25 -10.02 -11.70 12.68
N ARG A 26 -10.04 -12.21 11.44
CA ARG A 26 -10.61 -13.54 11.12
C ARG A 26 -9.63 -14.69 11.29
N THR A 27 -8.34 -14.45 11.07
CA THR A 27 -7.33 -15.53 11.02
C THR A 27 -6.40 -15.55 12.23
N THR A 28 -6.04 -14.41 12.78
CA THR A 28 -5.09 -14.26 13.88
C THR A 28 -5.49 -13.13 14.83
N PRO A 29 -6.68 -13.21 15.47
CA PRO A 29 -7.23 -12.12 16.29
C PRO A 29 -6.38 -11.75 17.51
N GLU A 30 -5.57 -12.69 18.02
CA GLU A 30 -4.62 -12.47 19.14
C GLU A 30 -3.20 -12.18 18.64
N GLY A 31 -2.99 -12.11 17.33
CA GLY A 31 -1.69 -11.87 16.73
C GLY A 31 -1.14 -10.49 17.11
N ILE A 32 0.15 -10.43 17.45
CA ILE A 32 0.87 -9.18 17.77
C ILE A 32 1.86 -8.93 16.64
N GLY A 33 1.85 -7.72 16.10
CA GLY A 33 2.79 -7.27 15.07
C GLY A 33 3.59 -6.06 15.50
N THR A 34 4.87 -6.02 15.17
CA THR A 34 5.71 -4.82 15.29
C THR A 34 6.05 -4.31 13.90
N PHE A 35 5.68 -3.09 13.59
CA PHE A 35 6.07 -2.39 12.38
C PHE A 35 7.25 -1.47 12.66
N SER A 36 8.21 -1.42 11.74
CA SER A 36 9.40 -0.58 11.84
C SER A 36 9.55 0.29 10.59
N PHE A 37 9.85 1.56 10.81
CA PHE A 37 10.14 2.57 9.80
C PHE A 37 11.55 2.38 9.23
N THR A 38 11.72 2.71 7.97
CA THR A 38 13.02 2.77 7.30
C THR A 38 13.05 3.94 6.33
N ASP A 39 14.01 4.82 6.47
CA ASP A 39 14.41 5.77 5.43
C ASP A 39 15.54 5.16 4.59
N ARG A 40 15.29 4.96 3.31
CA ARG A 40 16.25 4.35 2.37
C ARG A 40 17.32 5.31 1.87
N ASN A 41 17.14 6.61 2.11
CA ASN A 41 18.11 7.64 1.74
C ASN A 41 19.08 7.97 2.88
N GLY A 42 18.85 7.45 4.10
CA GLY A 42 19.70 7.70 5.26
C GLY A 42 19.68 9.17 5.68
N GLN A 43 18.52 9.83 5.60
CA GLN A 43 18.38 11.24 5.99
C GLN A 43 18.59 11.40 7.49
N LYS A 44 19.28 12.49 7.87
CA LYS A 44 19.50 12.86 9.27
C LYS A 44 18.45 13.86 9.72
N PHE A 45 17.94 13.64 10.92
CA PHE A 45 16.92 14.48 11.53
C PHE A 45 17.41 15.02 12.87
N THR A 46 16.72 16.03 13.39
CA THR A 46 17.01 16.63 14.68
C THR A 46 15.94 16.26 15.73
N GLN A 47 16.24 16.51 17.01
CA GLN A 47 15.25 16.33 18.07
C GLN A 47 14.00 17.18 17.86
N GLU A 48 14.14 18.38 17.25
CA GLU A 48 13.02 19.23 16.87
C GLU A 48 12.03 18.47 15.94
N PHE A 49 12.56 17.76 14.94
CA PHE A 49 11.70 16.95 14.05
C PHE A 49 10.96 15.84 14.79
N VAL A 50 11.64 15.16 15.71
CA VAL A 50 11.01 14.12 16.58
C VAL A 50 9.88 14.71 17.42
N ASP A 51 10.09 15.90 17.98
CA ASP A 51 9.08 16.55 18.85
C ASP A 51 7.87 17.02 18.03
N LEU A 52 8.08 17.51 16.80
CA LEU A 52 7.02 17.81 15.84
C LEU A 52 6.20 16.54 15.51
N LEU A 53 6.87 15.43 15.18
CA LEU A 53 6.18 14.17 14.90
C LEU A 53 5.38 13.65 16.10
N LYS A 54 5.95 13.70 17.31
CA LYS A 54 5.21 13.32 18.54
C LYS A 54 3.96 14.15 18.75
N SER A 55 4.04 15.44 18.44
CA SER A 55 2.88 16.33 18.52
C SER A 55 1.79 15.92 17.51
N GLU A 56 2.16 15.63 16.27
CA GLU A 56 1.21 15.21 15.24
C GLU A 56 0.63 13.81 15.51
N PHE A 57 1.44 12.86 15.96
CA PHE A 57 0.93 11.51 16.27
C PHE A 57 -0.08 11.51 17.42
N ARG A 58 0.03 12.44 18.40
CA ARG A 58 -0.99 12.60 19.45
C ARG A 58 -2.34 12.99 18.86
N LYS A 59 -2.37 13.79 17.78
CA LYS A 59 -3.62 14.19 17.12
C LYS A 59 -4.36 13.01 16.47
N LEU A 60 -3.65 11.93 16.08
CA LEU A 60 -4.29 10.73 15.53
C LEU A 60 -5.32 10.12 16.48
N SER A 61 -5.13 10.27 17.82
CA SER A 61 -6.08 9.75 18.81
C SER A 61 -7.47 10.41 18.77
N THR A 62 -7.59 11.56 18.13
CA THR A 62 -8.87 12.25 17.95
C THR A 62 -9.68 11.75 16.75
N LEU A 63 -9.05 10.98 15.86
CA LEU A 63 -9.70 10.45 14.67
C LEU A 63 -10.69 9.35 15.04
N ALA A 64 -11.87 9.43 14.47
CA ALA A 64 -12.95 8.46 14.60
C ALA A 64 -13.63 8.30 13.24
N LEU A 65 -14.11 7.11 12.94
CA LEU A 65 -15.01 6.93 11.82
C LEU A 65 -16.33 7.64 12.12
N THR A 66 -16.74 8.55 11.27
CA THR A 66 -18.01 9.28 11.41
C THR A 66 -19.19 8.42 10.91
N GLU A 67 -20.42 8.80 11.30
CA GLU A 67 -21.65 8.16 10.80
C GLU A 67 -21.79 8.23 9.26
N GLU A 68 -21.36 9.33 8.65
CA GLU A 68 -21.37 9.50 7.20
C GLU A 68 -20.36 8.56 6.53
N GLU A 69 -19.13 8.51 7.04
CA GLU A 69 -18.09 7.61 6.56
C GLU A 69 -18.47 6.13 6.74
N PHE A 70 -19.08 5.79 7.87
CA PHE A 70 -19.60 4.44 8.13
C PHE A 70 -20.64 4.01 7.08
N ARG A 71 -21.64 4.87 6.83
CA ARG A 71 -22.68 4.58 5.82
C ARG A 71 -22.09 4.42 4.44
N TRP A 72 -21.18 5.32 4.09
CA TRP A 72 -20.51 5.23 2.80
C TRP A 72 -19.70 3.94 2.66
N CYS A 73 -18.94 3.54 3.68
CA CYS A 73 -18.19 2.28 3.69
C CYS A 73 -19.13 1.08 3.54
N HIS A 74 -20.24 1.06 4.27
CA HIS A 74 -21.24 0.00 4.16
C HIS A 74 -21.74 -0.15 2.71
N ASP A 75 -22.04 0.94 2.04
CA ASP A 75 -22.62 0.93 0.70
C ASP A 75 -21.59 0.67 -0.40
N ASN A 76 -20.33 1.07 -0.22
CA ASN A 76 -19.31 1.07 -1.27
C ASN A 76 -18.20 0.01 -1.08
N ILE A 77 -18.00 -0.49 0.15
CA ILE A 77 -16.98 -1.51 0.48
C ILE A 77 -17.70 -2.79 0.98
N TYR A 78 -18.71 -3.24 0.27
CA TYR A 78 -19.61 -4.34 0.62
C TYR A 78 -18.92 -5.69 0.86
N PHE A 79 -17.71 -5.87 0.34
CA PHE A 79 -16.90 -7.07 0.51
C PHE A 79 -16.21 -7.16 1.89
N ILE A 80 -16.20 -6.08 2.68
CA ILE A 80 -15.85 -6.09 4.10
C ILE A 80 -17.16 -6.02 4.88
N PRO A 81 -17.46 -6.98 5.78
CA PRO A 81 -18.73 -7.00 6.51
C PRO A 81 -18.95 -5.77 7.40
N GLN A 82 -20.20 -5.39 7.56
CA GLN A 82 -20.62 -4.24 8.37
C GLN A 82 -20.05 -4.28 9.80
N CYS A 83 -19.98 -5.44 10.44
CA CYS A 83 -19.44 -5.59 11.79
C CYS A 83 -17.99 -5.14 11.93
N TYR A 84 -17.20 -5.15 10.86
CA TYR A 84 -15.85 -4.56 10.87
C TYR A 84 -15.90 -3.03 10.97
N PHE A 85 -16.78 -2.40 10.22
CA PHE A 85 -16.95 -0.94 10.28
C PHE A 85 -17.60 -0.48 11.60
N GLU A 86 -18.48 -1.29 12.19
CA GLU A 86 -19.01 -1.07 13.55
C GLU A 86 -17.89 -1.11 14.58
N TRP A 87 -16.95 -2.07 14.46
CA TRP A 87 -15.76 -2.11 15.28
C TRP A 87 -14.88 -0.87 15.04
N LEU A 88 -14.70 -0.45 13.78
CA LEU A 88 -13.86 0.69 13.41
C LEU A 88 -14.42 2.02 13.94
N MET A 89 -15.75 2.17 14.08
CA MET A 89 -16.36 3.33 14.75
C MET A 89 -15.91 3.48 16.20
N GLY A 90 -15.69 2.37 16.90
CA GLY A 90 -15.16 2.35 18.26
C GLY A 90 -13.64 2.41 18.36
N PHE A 91 -12.91 2.18 17.26
CA PHE A 91 -11.46 2.23 17.26
C PHE A 91 -10.92 3.65 17.39
N ARG A 92 -9.82 3.79 18.11
CA ARG A 92 -9.03 5.03 18.21
C ARG A 92 -7.56 4.67 18.11
N PHE A 93 -6.79 5.49 17.40
CA PHE A 93 -5.35 5.37 17.44
C PHE A 93 -4.82 5.65 18.84
N ASN A 94 -3.95 4.78 19.34
CA ASN A 94 -3.22 5.02 20.59
C ASN A 94 -1.80 5.50 20.25
N PRO A 95 -1.47 6.79 20.44
CA PRO A 95 -0.14 7.30 20.14
C PRO A 95 0.97 6.70 21.02
N ASP A 96 0.63 6.17 22.20
CA ASP A 96 1.62 5.62 23.14
C ASP A 96 2.28 4.33 22.63
N ILE A 97 1.68 3.65 21.65
CA ILE A 97 2.32 2.47 21.04
C ILE A 97 3.38 2.85 19.98
N ILE A 98 3.44 4.13 19.60
CA ILE A 98 4.39 4.64 18.61
C ILE A 98 5.65 5.08 19.35
N GLN A 99 6.68 4.24 19.28
CA GLN A 99 8.00 4.56 19.81
C GLN A 99 8.79 5.31 18.75
N ILE A 100 9.36 6.46 19.09
CA ILE A 100 10.11 7.31 18.18
C ILE A 100 11.38 7.83 18.84
N SER A 101 12.52 7.68 18.16
CA SER A 101 13.85 8.10 18.63
C SER A 101 14.76 8.42 17.46
N LEU A 102 15.90 9.03 17.75
CA LEU A 102 17.04 9.14 16.86
C LEU A 102 18.17 8.24 17.39
N ASP A 103 18.98 7.70 16.48
CA ASP A 103 20.25 7.09 16.85
C ASP A 103 21.36 8.18 17.00
N ASP A 104 22.57 7.73 17.37
CA ASP A 104 23.73 8.63 17.57
C ASP A 104 24.15 9.36 16.28
N GLU A 105 23.75 8.87 15.12
CA GLU A 105 24.04 9.48 13.82
C GLU A 105 22.94 10.42 13.33
N GLY A 106 21.79 10.44 14.02
CA GLY A 106 20.63 11.27 13.71
C GLY A 106 19.62 10.59 12.78
N HIS A 107 19.69 9.28 12.57
CA HIS A 107 18.68 8.58 11.80
C HIS A 107 17.41 8.35 12.62
N LEU A 108 16.27 8.47 11.96
CA LEU A 108 14.95 8.34 12.59
C LEU A 108 14.54 6.88 12.73
N HIS A 109 14.19 6.49 13.94
CA HIS A 109 13.61 5.20 14.28
C HIS A 109 12.17 5.38 14.74
N ILE A 110 11.23 4.68 14.09
CA ILE A 110 9.82 4.62 14.51
C ILE A 110 9.41 3.15 14.54
N GLU A 111 8.87 2.70 15.66
CA GLU A 111 8.26 1.39 15.80
C GLU A 111 6.86 1.50 16.41
N ALA A 112 5.94 0.65 15.96
CA ALA A 112 4.61 0.54 16.55
C ALA A 112 4.27 -0.94 16.77
N THR A 113 3.79 -1.29 17.96
CA THR A 113 3.48 -2.66 18.36
C THR A 113 2.11 -2.73 19.01
N ASP A 114 1.21 -3.55 18.46
CA ASP A 114 -0.11 -3.86 19.02
C ASP A 114 -0.65 -5.16 18.38
N LEU A 115 -1.89 -5.53 18.68
CA LEU A 115 -2.61 -6.54 17.93
C LEU A 115 -2.53 -6.25 16.44
N ILE A 116 -2.18 -7.25 15.64
CA ILE A 116 -1.84 -7.06 14.22
C ILE A 116 -2.93 -6.37 13.44
N TYR A 117 -4.21 -6.70 13.71
CA TYR A 117 -5.35 -6.10 13.04
C TYR A 117 -5.57 -4.63 13.40
N LYS A 118 -4.97 -4.14 14.50
CA LYS A 118 -4.97 -2.72 14.87
C LYS A 118 -3.74 -2.02 14.31
N VAL A 119 -2.54 -2.56 14.57
CA VAL A 119 -1.29 -1.88 14.23
C VAL A 119 -1.08 -1.77 12.72
N THR A 120 -1.66 -2.66 11.90
CA THR A 120 -1.61 -2.52 10.44
C THR A 120 -2.21 -1.20 9.94
N LEU A 121 -3.18 -0.61 10.67
CA LEU A 121 -3.81 0.66 10.32
C LEU A 121 -2.89 1.87 10.54
N TYR A 122 -1.78 1.72 11.27
CA TYR A 122 -0.87 2.83 11.61
C TYR A 122 0.13 3.16 10.50
N GLU A 123 0.49 2.20 9.61
CA GLU A 123 1.54 2.39 8.61
C GLU A 123 1.32 3.66 7.79
N ILE A 124 0.15 3.82 7.20
CA ILE A 124 -0.14 4.91 6.26
C ILE A 124 -0.22 6.27 6.96
N PRO A 125 -0.96 6.44 8.06
CA PRO A 125 -0.97 7.67 8.84
C PRO A 125 0.42 8.09 9.34
N ILE A 126 1.24 7.15 9.82
CA ILE A 126 2.62 7.45 10.25
C ILE A 126 3.45 7.96 9.07
N LEU A 127 3.46 7.25 7.93
CA LEU A 127 4.27 7.63 6.78
C LEU A 127 3.84 8.95 6.16
N SER A 128 2.54 9.18 5.99
CA SER A 128 2.03 10.45 5.45
C SER A 128 2.31 11.62 6.39
N THR A 129 2.21 11.42 7.71
CA THR A 129 2.57 12.42 8.72
C THR A 129 4.07 12.74 8.68
N VAL A 130 4.95 11.72 8.63
CA VAL A 130 6.41 11.94 8.51
C VAL A 130 6.72 12.75 7.26
N SER A 131 6.13 12.42 6.13
CA SER A 131 6.33 13.11 4.85
C SER A 131 5.88 14.57 4.92
N GLU A 132 4.66 14.80 5.37
CA GLU A 132 4.06 16.15 5.42
C GLU A 132 4.74 17.06 6.46
N VAL A 133 5.02 16.55 7.66
CA VAL A 133 5.75 17.30 8.70
C VAL A 133 7.16 17.67 8.22
N TYR A 134 7.82 16.77 7.50
CA TYR A 134 9.13 17.03 6.93
C TYR A 134 9.11 18.27 6.01
N TYR A 135 8.22 18.29 5.01
CA TYR A 135 8.19 19.40 4.05
C TYR A 135 7.63 20.68 4.63
N ARG A 136 6.44 20.62 5.25
CA ARG A 136 5.70 21.83 5.66
C ARG A 136 6.22 22.48 6.92
N THR A 137 6.65 21.68 7.89
CA THR A 137 6.93 22.18 9.23
C THR A 137 8.43 22.24 9.53
N TYR A 138 9.17 21.20 9.11
CA TYR A 138 10.61 21.10 9.40
C TYR A 138 11.44 21.85 8.34
N GLU A 139 11.32 21.49 7.07
CA GLU A 139 12.03 22.17 5.97
C GLU A 139 11.35 23.48 5.54
N LYS A 140 10.08 23.69 5.89
CA LYS A 140 9.28 24.88 5.57
C LYS A 140 9.29 25.20 4.07
N THR A 141 9.13 24.16 3.26
CA THR A 141 9.04 24.30 1.80
C THR A 141 7.60 24.58 1.38
N GLU A 142 7.43 25.21 0.23
CA GLU A 142 6.13 25.44 -0.39
C GLU A 142 6.05 24.71 -1.73
N PRO A 143 4.89 24.15 -2.11
CA PRO A 143 4.71 23.53 -3.42
C PRO A 143 4.60 24.61 -4.51
N ASP A 144 5.15 24.35 -5.69
CA ASP A 144 4.90 25.19 -6.86
C ASP A 144 3.58 24.77 -7.52
N TRP A 145 2.49 25.47 -7.17
CA TRP A 145 1.15 25.18 -7.68
C TRP A 145 1.04 25.30 -9.21
N ALA A 146 1.73 26.28 -9.81
CA ALA A 146 1.72 26.44 -11.26
C ALA A 146 2.43 25.28 -11.97
N PHE A 147 3.52 24.78 -11.37
CA PHE A 147 4.21 23.58 -11.81
C PHE A 147 3.28 22.36 -11.69
N ILE A 148 2.66 22.14 -10.52
CA ILE A 148 1.73 21.02 -10.28
C ILE A 148 0.63 20.99 -11.34
N ASP A 149 -0.05 22.09 -11.56
CA ASP A 149 -1.13 22.19 -12.55
C ASP A 149 -0.65 21.90 -13.98
N SER A 150 0.51 22.44 -14.35
CA SER A 150 1.13 22.15 -15.65
C SER A 150 1.47 20.66 -15.83
N GLN A 151 1.97 19.99 -14.77
CA GLN A 151 2.25 18.56 -14.84
C GLN A 151 0.95 17.73 -14.90
N LEU A 152 -0.07 18.08 -14.12
CA LEU A 152 -1.37 17.41 -14.15
C LEU A 152 -2.02 17.52 -15.53
N GLU A 153 -1.97 18.67 -16.16
CA GLU A 153 -2.49 18.87 -17.53
C GLU A 153 -1.82 17.90 -18.51
N LYS A 154 -0.48 17.81 -18.50
CA LYS A 154 0.30 16.89 -19.37
C LYS A 154 -0.06 15.43 -19.11
N LYS A 155 -0.09 15.03 -17.82
CA LYS A 155 -0.39 13.66 -17.38
C LYS A 155 -1.80 13.25 -17.80
N VAL A 156 -2.78 14.14 -17.64
CA VAL A 156 -4.18 13.93 -18.05
C VAL A 156 -4.31 13.85 -19.56
N ALA A 157 -3.65 14.73 -20.30
CA ALA A 157 -3.66 14.69 -21.77
C ALA A 157 -3.12 13.35 -22.28
N LEU A 158 -1.94 12.92 -21.78
CA LEU A 158 -1.32 11.64 -22.14
C LEU A 158 -2.22 10.45 -21.80
N SER A 159 -2.81 10.44 -20.60
CA SER A 159 -3.74 9.37 -20.18
C SER A 159 -4.99 9.32 -21.08
N ASN A 160 -5.60 10.46 -21.37
CA ASN A 160 -6.82 10.53 -22.17
C ASN A 160 -6.60 10.12 -23.62
N GLU A 161 -5.50 10.56 -24.23
CA GLU A 161 -5.10 10.22 -25.59
C GLU A 161 -4.86 8.70 -25.76
N ASN A 162 -4.16 8.10 -24.79
CA ASN A 162 -3.74 6.70 -24.88
C ASN A 162 -4.65 5.72 -24.13
N LYS A 163 -5.77 6.17 -23.55
CA LYS A 163 -6.70 5.36 -22.75
C LYS A 163 -6.01 4.66 -21.58
N LEU A 164 -5.02 5.32 -20.97
CA LEU A 164 -4.21 4.78 -19.89
C LEU A 164 -5.01 4.70 -18.58
N LYS A 165 -5.37 3.50 -18.12
CA LYS A 165 -6.10 3.28 -16.86
C LYS A 165 -5.16 3.36 -15.68
N PHE A 166 -5.39 4.29 -14.76
CA PHE A 166 -4.54 4.46 -13.58
C PHE A 166 -5.31 4.87 -12.33
N ALA A 167 -4.70 4.62 -11.16
CA ALA A 167 -5.17 5.02 -9.85
C ALA A 167 -4.10 5.82 -9.10
N ASN A 168 -4.51 6.68 -8.16
CA ASN A 168 -3.61 7.34 -7.23
C ASN A 168 -3.23 6.40 -6.07
N PHE A 169 -1.93 6.10 -5.93
CA PHE A 169 -1.34 5.30 -4.84
C PHE A 169 -0.32 6.11 -4.02
N GLY A 170 -0.53 7.43 -3.91
CA GLY A 170 0.49 8.36 -3.44
C GLY A 170 0.47 8.72 -1.96
N MET A 171 -0.54 8.31 -1.18
CA MET A 171 -0.74 8.80 0.18
C MET A 171 0.48 8.66 1.10
N ARG A 172 1.14 7.50 1.09
CA ARG A 172 2.28 7.20 2.00
C ARG A 172 3.42 8.21 1.96
N ARG A 173 3.64 8.86 0.81
CA ARG A 173 4.75 9.78 0.56
C ARG A 173 4.25 11.07 -0.08
N ARG A 174 3.00 11.43 0.18
CA ARG A 174 2.43 12.68 -0.31
C ARG A 174 3.23 13.87 0.22
N TYR A 175 3.27 14.94 -0.54
CA TYR A 175 3.83 16.19 -0.05
C TYR A 175 3.00 16.72 1.15
N SER A 176 1.68 16.82 0.97
CA SER A 176 0.72 17.20 2.00
C SER A 176 -0.68 16.67 1.67
N HIS A 177 -1.58 16.71 2.66
CA HIS A 177 -3.00 16.46 2.45
C HIS A 177 -3.58 17.36 1.34
N GLU A 178 -3.27 18.65 1.39
CA GLU A 178 -3.76 19.65 0.44
C GLU A 178 -3.32 19.35 -1.01
N VAL A 179 -2.06 18.95 -1.21
CA VAL A 179 -1.57 18.57 -2.55
C VAL A 179 -2.26 17.31 -3.05
N GLU A 180 -2.40 16.27 -2.21
CA GLU A 180 -3.11 15.05 -2.63
C GLU A 180 -4.59 15.32 -2.93
N ASP A 181 -5.23 16.17 -2.16
CA ASP A 181 -6.61 16.60 -2.37
C ASP A 181 -6.79 17.30 -3.72
N HIS A 182 -5.97 18.33 -3.99
CA HIS A 182 -5.96 19.05 -5.25
C HIS A 182 -5.71 18.13 -6.46
N VAL A 183 -4.70 17.28 -6.37
CA VAL A 183 -4.37 16.31 -7.42
C VAL A 183 -5.55 15.38 -7.68
N THR A 184 -6.15 14.83 -6.62
CA THR A 184 -7.23 13.85 -6.79
C THR A 184 -8.50 14.50 -7.33
N GLU A 185 -8.81 15.75 -6.92
CA GLU A 185 -9.91 16.51 -7.50
C GLU A 185 -9.69 16.75 -8.99
N TYR A 186 -8.51 17.25 -9.36
CA TYR A 186 -8.17 17.53 -10.77
C TYR A 186 -8.31 16.28 -11.64
N LEU A 187 -7.74 15.14 -11.19
CA LEU A 187 -7.84 13.87 -11.90
C LEU A 187 -9.28 13.39 -12.02
N THR A 188 -10.08 13.53 -10.97
CA THR A 188 -11.49 13.16 -10.99
C THR A 188 -12.28 13.93 -12.03
N ARG A 189 -12.01 15.22 -12.19
CA ARG A 189 -12.72 16.10 -13.14
C ARG A 189 -12.25 15.91 -14.58
N HIS A 190 -10.95 15.67 -14.81
CA HIS A 190 -10.34 15.82 -16.14
C HIS A 190 -9.80 14.53 -16.75
N ALA A 191 -9.43 13.52 -15.95
CA ALA A 191 -8.83 12.28 -16.44
C ALA A 191 -9.89 11.20 -16.67
N LYS A 192 -10.25 10.93 -17.92
CA LYS A 192 -11.30 9.95 -18.30
C LYS A 192 -11.00 8.53 -17.84
N TYR A 193 -9.71 8.17 -17.74
CA TYR A 193 -9.24 6.83 -17.42
C TYR A 193 -8.65 6.72 -16.00
N PHE A 194 -8.84 7.74 -15.17
CA PHE A 194 -8.59 7.68 -13.74
C PHE A 194 -9.65 6.79 -13.07
N ILE A 195 -9.25 5.70 -12.42
CA ILE A 195 -10.18 4.70 -11.89
C ILE A 195 -10.41 4.80 -10.38
N GLY A 196 -9.60 5.57 -9.66
CA GLY A 196 -9.78 5.78 -8.23
C GLY A 196 -8.49 6.08 -7.47
N SER A 197 -8.60 6.05 -6.15
CA SER A 197 -7.49 6.25 -5.22
C SER A 197 -7.36 5.06 -4.27
N SER A 198 -6.14 4.74 -3.84
CA SER A 198 -5.95 3.80 -2.73
C SER A 198 -6.45 4.37 -1.41
N THR A 199 -6.42 5.69 -1.25
CA THR A 199 -6.94 6.42 -0.10
C THR A 199 -8.46 6.43 -0.11
N VAL A 200 -9.08 5.74 0.85
CA VAL A 200 -10.53 5.56 0.90
C VAL A 200 -11.26 6.90 1.05
N TYR A 201 -10.71 7.82 1.85
CA TYR A 201 -11.25 9.16 2.03
C TYR A 201 -11.48 9.92 0.72
N PHE A 202 -10.51 9.91 -0.18
CA PHE A 202 -10.64 10.64 -1.45
C PHE A 202 -11.59 9.95 -2.42
N ALA A 203 -11.67 8.61 -2.40
CA ALA A 203 -12.68 7.90 -3.16
C ALA A 203 -14.10 8.29 -2.70
N MET A 204 -14.32 8.40 -1.39
CA MET A 204 -15.58 8.87 -0.82
C MET A 204 -15.85 10.33 -1.18
N LYS A 205 -14.91 11.23 -0.89
CA LYS A 205 -15.06 12.68 -1.07
C LYS A 205 -15.46 13.06 -2.49
N TYR A 206 -14.87 12.41 -3.48
CA TYR A 206 -15.06 12.76 -4.89
C TYR A 206 -16.06 11.89 -5.63
N GLN A 207 -16.72 10.93 -4.98
CA GLN A 207 -17.74 10.10 -5.61
C GLN A 207 -18.97 10.92 -6.05
N SER A 208 -19.27 12.04 -5.39
CA SER A 208 -20.34 12.95 -5.82
C SER A 208 -20.07 13.60 -7.19
N ILE A 209 -18.79 13.75 -7.57
CA ILE A 209 -18.38 14.29 -8.89
C ILE A 209 -18.30 13.15 -9.90
N ARG A 210 -17.78 11.98 -9.49
CA ARG A 210 -17.62 10.79 -10.33
C ARG A 210 -18.16 9.56 -9.58
N PRO A 211 -19.42 9.15 -9.85
CA PRO A 211 -20.08 8.05 -9.12
C PRO A 211 -19.41 6.68 -9.26
N ASP A 212 -18.63 6.46 -10.32
CA ASP A 212 -17.87 5.23 -10.56
C ASP A 212 -16.45 5.23 -9.93
N LEU A 213 -16.06 6.31 -9.27
CA LEU A 213 -14.80 6.39 -8.54
C LEU A 213 -14.79 5.40 -7.38
N LYS A 214 -13.72 4.61 -7.27
CA LYS A 214 -13.63 3.53 -6.28
C LYS A 214 -12.37 3.63 -5.43
N PRO A 215 -12.40 3.15 -4.19
CA PRO A 215 -11.20 2.86 -3.44
C PRO A 215 -10.50 1.65 -4.07
N ILE A 216 -9.18 1.75 -4.31
CA ILE A 216 -8.40 0.74 -5.03
C ILE A 216 -7.34 0.13 -4.09
N GLY A 217 -7.28 -1.18 -4.05
CA GLY A 217 -6.27 -1.92 -3.28
C GLY A 217 -6.78 -3.27 -2.83
N THR A 218 -5.86 -4.20 -2.58
CA THR A 218 -6.19 -5.53 -2.07
C THR A 218 -5.39 -5.86 -0.82
N MET A 219 -4.09 -6.11 -0.94
CA MET A 219 -3.21 -6.55 0.13
C MET A 219 -1.80 -5.99 -0.01
N ALA A 220 -0.98 -6.10 1.05
CA ALA A 220 0.44 -5.79 1.04
C ALA A 220 1.28 -6.99 1.50
N HIS A 221 2.61 -6.89 1.35
CA HIS A 221 3.59 -7.95 1.66
C HIS A 221 3.50 -8.46 3.09
N GLU A 222 3.12 -7.60 4.05
CA GLU A 222 3.02 -7.96 5.46
C GLU A 222 2.15 -9.20 5.70
N LEU A 223 1.14 -9.41 4.85
CA LEU A 223 0.24 -10.55 4.97
C LEU A 223 0.98 -11.88 4.75
N MET A 224 1.80 -11.95 3.68
CA MET A 224 2.64 -13.10 3.40
C MET A 224 3.78 -13.22 4.41
N MET A 225 4.38 -12.08 4.83
CA MET A 225 5.45 -12.05 5.83
C MET A 225 4.98 -12.59 7.18
N ALA A 226 3.81 -12.15 7.69
CA ALA A 226 3.21 -12.65 8.92
C ALA A 226 2.92 -14.15 8.82
N THR A 227 2.32 -14.59 7.72
CA THR A 227 2.00 -16.00 7.50
C THR A 227 3.25 -16.87 7.46
N ALA A 228 4.29 -16.44 6.73
CA ALA A 228 5.54 -17.18 6.62
C ALA A 228 6.29 -17.29 7.95
N ALA A 229 6.14 -16.31 8.83
CA ALA A 229 6.80 -16.30 10.13
C ALA A 229 6.41 -17.52 11.00
N PHE A 230 5.18 -18.01 10.91
CA PHE A 230 4.74 -19.17 11.71
C PHE A 230 4.50 -20.45 10.89
N MET A 231 4.24 -20.35 9.58
CA MET A 231 4.01 -21.53 8.72
C MET A 231 5.22 -21.91 7.87
N GLY A 232 6.19 -21.01 7.75
CA GLY A 232 7.31 -21.11 6.82
C GLY A 232 7.00 -20.57 5.43
N PRO A 233 8.04 -20.15 4.68
CA PRO A 233 7.87 -19.40 3.42
C PRO A 233 7.35 -20.24 2.25
N LYS A 234 7.45 -21.58 2.29
CA LYS A 234 6.99 -22.44 1.19
C LYS A 234 5.49 -22.38 0.99
N GLU A 235 4.73 -22.38 2.07
CA GLU A 235 3.29 -22.51 2.07
C GLU A 235 2.56 -21.14 2.16
N ALA A 236 3.29 -20.08 2.55
CA ALA A 236 2.69 -18.80 2.90
C ALA A 236 1.86 -18.18 1.77
N ASN A 237 2.36 -18.18 0.53
CA ASN A 237 1.62 -17.63 -0.61
C ASN A 237 0.31 -18.40 -0.85
N TYR A 238 0.36 -19.74 -0.83
CA TYR A 238 -0.83 -20.58 -1.06
C TYR A 238 -1.84 -20.43 0.07
N TYR A 239 -1.38 -20.43 1.32
CA TYR A 239 -2.23 -20.23 2.49
C TYR A 239 -2.97 -18.89 2.42
N VAL A 240 -2.25 -17.80 2.12
CA VAL A 240 -2.84 -16.47 2.00
C VAL A 240 -3.86 -16.43 0.86
N MET A 241 -3.51 -16.92 -0.33
CA MET A 241 -4.46 -16.96 -1.46
C MET A 241 -5.76 -17.68 -1.09
N ARG A 242 -5.64 -18.84 -0.48
CA ARG A 242 -6.82 -19.65 -0.14
C ARG A 242 -7.73 -18.94 0.87
N HIS A 243 -7.18 -18.51 2.01
CA HIS A 243 -7.97 -17.85 3.06
C HIS A 243 -8.49 -16.48 2.63
N TRP A 244 -7.73 -15.75 1.80
CA TRP A 244 -8.22 -14.51 1.21
C TRP A 244 -9.46 -14.73 0.36
N ALA A 245 -9.44 -15.72 -0.50
CA ALA A 245 -10.58 -16.08 -1.33
C ALA A 245 -11.79 -16.56 -0.50
N GLU A 246 -11.54 -17.33 0.57
CA GLU A 246 -12.59 -17.78 1.50
C GLU A 246 -13.24 -16.59 2.25
N ILE A 247 -12.45 -15.62 2.70
CA ILE A 247 -12.93 -14.45 3.46
C ILE A 247 -13.67 -13.47 2.57
N TYR A 248 -13.18 -13.22 1.35
CA TYR A 248 -13.71 -12.19 0.46
C TYR A 248 -14.63 -12.73 -0.64
N GLY A 249 -14.90 -14.05 -0.68
CA GLY A 249 -15.83 -14.65 -1.62
C GLY A 249 -15.48 -14.41 -3.09
N GLY A 250 -14.19 -14.30 -3.42
CA GLY A 250 -13.71 -13.99 -4.76
C GLY A 250 -13.60 -12.49 -5.07
N ASN A 251 -14.10 -11.60 -4.20
CA ASN A 251 -13.79 -10.16 -4.32
C ASN A 251 -12.32 -9.87 -4.03
N MET A 252 -11.84 -8.67 -4.42
CA MET A 252 -10.46 -8.26 -4.22
C MET A 252 -9.43 -9.23 -4.83
N GLY A 253 -9.75 -9.70 -6.03
CA GLY A 253 -9.07 -10.78 -6.73
C GLY A 253 -7.71 -10.42 -7.36
N THR A 254 -6.96 -9.46 -6.82
CA THR A 254 -5.60 -9.12 -7.30
C THR A 254 -4.56 -9.51 -6.27
N MET A 255 -3.73 -10.51 -6.62
CA MET A 255 -2.71 -11.08 -5.73
C MET A 255 -1.38 -10.34 -5.86
N LEU A 256 -0.57 -10.33 -4.78
CA LEU A 256 0.76 -9.72 -4.73
C LEU A 256 1.86 -10.82 -4.74
N PRO A 257 2.59 -11.04 -5.86
CA PRO A 257 3.47 -12.18 -6.04
C PRO A 257 4.86 -12.08 -5.42
N ASP A 258 5.42 -10.87 -5.29
CA ASP A 258 6.87 -10.68 -5.12
C ASP A 258 7.38 -10.71 -3.67
N CYS A 259 6.54 -11.09 -2.69
CA CYS A 259 6.97 -11.15 -1.28
C CYS A 259 8.17 -12.10 -1.10
N PHE A 260 8.10 -13.28 -1.73
CA PHE A 260 9.18 -14.29 -1.72
C PHE A 260 9.72 -14.55 -3.13
N THR A 261 9.69 -13.55 -4.00
CA THR A 261 9.94 -13.56 -5.44
C THR A 261 8.78 -14.11 -6.28
N THR A 262 8.60 -13.54 -7.46
CA THR A 262 7.63 -14.04 -8.47
C THR A 262 7.90 -15.50 -8.83
N ARG A 263 9.18 -15.94 -8.85
CA ARG A 263 9.55 -17.34 -9.10
C ARG A 263 8.91 -18.30 -8.09
N VAL A 264 8.94 -17.97 -6.81
CA VAL A 264 8.32 -18.78 -5.75
C VAL A 264 6.80 -18.72 -5.84
N PHE A 265 6.23 -17.53 -6.04
CA PHE A 265 4.79 -17.38 -6.22
C PHE A 265 4.25 -18.28 -7.35
N LEU A 266 4.87 -18.29 -8.51
CA LEU A 266 4.43 -19.09 -9.67
C LEU A 266 4.46 -20.60 -9.41
N ARG A 267 5.25 -21.09 -8.45
CA ARG A 267 5.20 -22.49 -8.00
C ARG A 267 3.95 -22.79 -7.17
N ASN A 268 3.49 -21.81 -6.38
CA ASN A 268 2.30 -21.92 -5.54
C ASN A 268 1.00 -21.53 -6.26
N PHE A 269 1.10 -20.83 -7.41
CA PHE A 269 -0.05 -20.35 -8.16
C PHE A 269 -0.66 -21.49 -8.98
N SER A 270 -1.52 -22.27 -8.33
CA SER A 270 -2.19 -23.43 -8.90
C SER A 270 -3.30 -23.05 -9.88
N LEU A 271 -3.80 -24.04 -10.66
CA LEU A 271 -4.86 -23.82 -11.65
C LEU A 271 -6.14 -23.24 -11.05
N ASP A 272 -6.54 -23.72 -9.87
CA ASP A 272 -7.73 -23.25 -9.15
C ASP A 272 -7.56 -21.79 -8.71
N MET A 273 -6.38 -21.41 -8.17
CA MET A 273 -6.07 -20.03 -7.83
C MET A 273 -5.99 -19.15 -9.09
N ALA A 274 -5.37 -19.62 -10.17
CA ALA A 274 -5.30 -18.87 -11.43
C ALA A 274 -6.67 -18.63 -12.06
N LYS A 275 -7.64 -19.54 -11.86
CA LYS A 275 -9.03 -19.33 -12.29
C LYS A 275 -9.78 -18.36 -11.39
N LEU A 276 -9.59 -18.47 -10.06
CA LEU A 276 -10.34 -17.74 -9.05
C LEU A 276 -9.95 -16.24 -9.02
N TYR A 277 -8.65 -15.94 -9.12
CA TYR A 277 -8.16 -14.56 -9.05
C TYR A 277 -8.29 -13.83 -10.38
N ASP A 278 -8.63 -12.54 -10.33
CA ASP A 278 -8.77 -11.66 -11.50
C ASP A 278 -7.43 -11.28 -12.10
N GLY A 279 -6.38 -11.31 -11.30
CA GLY A 279 -5.04 -10.94 -11.74
C GLY A 279 -4.00 -10.85 -10.64
N VAL A 280 -2.91 -10.17 -10.95
CA VAL A 280 -1.76 -9.98 -10.06
C VAL A 280 -1.28 -8.54 -10.07
N ARG A 281 -0.52 -8.14 -9.02
CA ARG A 281 0.13 -6.83 -8.92
C ARG A 281 1.64 -6.95 -9.01
N HIS A 282 2.25 -6.21 -9.93
CA HIS A 282 3.70 -6.02 -10.00
C HIS A 282 4.14 -4.91 -9.02
N ASP A 283 5.07 -5.22 -8.11
CA ASP A 283 5.58 -4.28 -7.10
C ASP A 283 7.12 -4.28 -6.99
N SER A 284 7.82 -5.11 -7.79
CA SER A 284 9.27 -5.10 -7.92
C SER A 284 9.76 -5.87 -9.16
N GLY A 285 11.00 -5.62 -9.57
CA GLY A 285 11.64 -6.26 -10.71
C GLY A 285 11.34 -5.57 -12.05
N ASP A 286 11.73 -6.22 -13.14
CA ASP A 286 11.42 -5.73 -14.49
C ASP A 286 9.95 -6.01 -14.86
N PRO A 287 9.13 -4.97 -15.18
CA PRO A 287 7.72 -5.14 -15.44
C PRO A 287 7.43 -5.95 -16.72
N PHE A 288 8.30 -5.90 -17.73
CA PHE A 288 8.10 -6.62 -18.98
C PHE A 288 8.34 -8.12 -18.78
N GLU A 289 9.46 -8.46 -18.13
CA GLU A 289 9.79 -9.84 -17.78
C GLU A 289 8.76 -10.47 -16.83
N PHE A 290 8.30 -9.69 -15.84
CA PHE A 290 7.23 -10.10 -14.95
C PHE A 290 5.95 -10.45 -15.71
N GLY A 291 5.47 -9.54 -16.55
CA GLY A 291 4.23 -9.74 -17.31
C GLY A 291 4.32 -10.92 -18.25
N ASP A 292 5.46 -11.13 -18.93
CA ASP A 292 5.68 -12.30 -19.79
C ASP A 292 5.60 -13.61 -19.01
N LYS A 293 6.18 -13.68 -17.80
CA LYS A 293 6.08 -14.85 -16.91
C LYS A 293 4.64 -15.14 -16.47
N ILE A 294 3.87 -14.10 -16.17
CA ILE A 294 2.46 -14.23 -15.77
C ILE A 294 1.60 -14.71 -16.94
N ILE A 295 1.78 -14.14 -18.14
CA ILE A 295 1.09 -14.57 -19.35
C ILE A 295 1.38 -16.06 -19.64
N ALA A 296 2.67 -16.44 -19.68
CA ALA A 296 3.07 -17.82 -19.90
C ALA A 296 2.46 -18.79 -18.84
N LYS A 297 2.32 -18.34 -17.58
CA LYS A 297 1.67 -19.14 -16.55
C LYS A 297 0.20 -19.37 -16.82
N TYR A 298 -0.56 -18.34 -17.23
CA TYR A 298 -1.98 -18.49 -17.61
C TYR A 298 -2.13 -19.40 -18.83
N GLU A 299 -1.29 -19.21 -19.87
CA GLU A 299 -1.29 -20.03 -21.08
C GLU A 299 -0.99 -21.51 -20.76
N SER A 300 -0.06 -21.78 -19.83
CA SER A 300 0.26 -23.16 -19.39
C SER A 300 -0.94 -23.87 -18.74
N TYR A 301 -1.92 -23.11 -18.29
CA TYR A 301 -3.18 -23.60 -17.73
C TYR A 301 -4.36 -23.53 -18.72
N HIS A 302 -4.10 -23.18 -19.98
CA HIS A 302 -5.13 -22.95 -21.00
C HIS A 302 -6.15 -21.88 -20.58
N ILE A 303 -5.71 -20.88 -19.83
CA ILE A 303 -6.51 -19.70 -19.47
C ILE A 303 -6.11 -18.58 -20.45
N ASP A 304 -7.12 -17.99 -21.12
CA ASP A 304 -6.89 -16.82 -21.97
C ASP A 304 -6.43 -15.62 -21.11
N PRO A 305 -5.18 -15.11 -21.27
CA PRO A 305 -4.68 -14.00 -20.49
C PRO A 305 -5.51 -12.72 -20.66
N MET A 306 -6.23 -12.55 -21.77
CA MET A 306 -7.13 -11.40 -21.97
C MET A 306 -8.34 -11.38 -21.01
N THR A 307 -8.62 -12.50 -20.33
CA THR A 307 -9.61 -12.54 -19.23
C THR A 307 -9.05 -12.06 -17.90
N LYS A 308 -7.73 -11.90 -17.78
CA LYS A 308 -6.99 -11.55 -16.59
C LYS A 308 -6.37 -10.16 -16.66
N SER A 309 -5.80 -9.68 -15.55
CA SER A 309 -5.21 -8.35 -15.47
C SER A 309 -3.89 -8.33 -14.69
N ILE A 310 -3.05 -7.35 -15.00
CA ILE A 310 -1.89 -6.99 -14.19
C ILE A 310 -2.03 -5.52 -13.76
N VAL A 311 -1.87 -5.28 -12.45
CA VAL A 311 -1.71 -3.93 -11.89
C VAL A 311 -0.22 -3.67 -11.71
N PHE A 312 0.35 -2.72 -12.43
CA PHE A 312 1.73 -2.29 -12.23
C PHE A 312 1.77 -1.15 -11.23
N SER A 313 2.67 -1.22 -10.21
CA SER A 313 2.71 -0.22 -9.13
C SER A 313 4.11 0.13 -8.60
N ASP A 314 5.19 -0.34 -9.24
CA ASP A 314 6.57 -0.04 -8.80
C ASP A 314 7.15 1.13 -9.58
N ALA A 315 7.44 2.24 -8.88
CA ALA A 315 8.21 3.39 -9.35
C ALA A 315 7.75 3.93 -10.73
N LEU A 316 6.45 4.10 -10.92
CA LEU A 316 5.86 4.51 -12.19
C LEU A 316 5.73 6.03 -12.31
N ASP A 317 6.07 6.51 -13.50
CA ASP A 317 5.57 7.73 -14.11
C ASP A 317 4.64 7.40 -15.29
N PHE A 318 4.07 8.42 -15.94
CA PHE A 318 3.12 8.22 -17.04
C PHE A 318 3.78 7.70 -18.32
N ASP A 319 5.03 8.08 -18.61
CA ASP A 319 5.76 7.61 -19.79
C ASP A 319 6.08 6.12 -19.69
N ARG A 320 6.56 5.67 -18.50
CA ARG A 320 6.82 4.26 -18.24
C ARG A 320 5.53 3.44 -18.25
N ALA A 321 4.45 3.96 -17.68
CA ALA A 321 3.14 3.31 -17.72
C ALA A 321 2.65 3.13 -19.16
N LEU A 322 2.82 4.14 -20.00
CA LEU A 322 2.48 4.06 -21.43
C LEU A 322 3.33 3.04 -22.19
N ALA A 323 4.63 2.98 -21.91
CA ALA A 323 5.52 1.97 -22.52
C ALA A 323 5.09 0.54 -22.15
N ILE A 324 4.75 0.30 -20.88
CA ILE A 324 4.24 -0.99 -20.39
C ILE A 324 2.89 -1.31 -21.06
N GLN A 325 1.96 -0.36 -21.12
CA GLN A 325 0.67 -0.55 -21.79
C GLN A 325 0.83 -0.99 -23.23
N LYS A 326 1.67 -0.30 -24.01
CA LYS A 326 1.95 -0.64 -25.41
C LYS A 326 2.54 -2.03 -25.60
N TYR A 327 3.44 -2.44 -24.70
CA TYR A 327 4.06 -3.76 -24.75
C TYR A 327 3.06 -4.90 -24.53
N PHE A 328 2.09 -4.70 -23.64
CA PHE A 328 1.09 -5.73 -23.31
C PHE A 328 -0.23 -5.58 -24.10
N GLU A 329 -0.32 -4.64 -25.02
CA GLU A 329 -1.52 -4.43 -25.84
C GLU A 329 -1.95 -5.72 -26.56
N GLY A 330 -3.21 -6.13 -26.38
CA GLY A 330 -3.76 -7.35 -26.96
C GLY A 330 -3.26 -8.65 -26.34
N ARG A 331 -2.42 -8.61 -25.26
CA ARG A 331 -1.84 -9.79 -24.62
C ARG A 331 -2.44 -10.06 -23.23
N ILE A 332 -2.65 -9.02 -22.44
CA ILE A 332 -3.29 -9.06 -21.12
C ILE A 332 -3.81 -7.67 -20.77
N LYS A 333 -4.84 -7.57 -19.92
CA LYS A 333 -5.32 -6.27 -19.44
C LYS A 333 -4.33 -5.67 -18.44
N VAL A 334 -4.06 -4.37 -18.56
CA VAL A 334 -3.16 -3.66 -17.65
C VAL A 334 -3.81 -2.43 -17.04
N SER A 335 -3.40 -2.10 -15.80
CA SER A 335 -3.69 -0.83 -15.14
C SER A 335 -2.52 -0.44 -14.24
N PHE A 336 -2.50 0.83 -13.79
CA PHE A 336 -1.33 1.40 -13.16
C PHE A 336 -1.68 2.07 -11.83
N GLY A 337 -0.91 1.76 -10.78
CA GLY A 337 -0.93 2.49 -9.50
C GLY A 337 0.24 3.47 -9.47
N ILE A 338 -0.03 4.77 -9.55
CA ILE A 338 0.99 5.82 -9.57
C ILE A 338 0.98 6.55 -8.24
N GLY A 339 2.15 6.62 -7.59
CA GLY A 339 2.31 7.19 -6.24
C GLY A 339 2.89 8.60 -6.26
N THR A 340 4.16 8.74 -5.87
CA THR A 340 4.86 10.03 -5.69
C THR A 340 4.87 10.91 -6.93
N ASN A 341 4.83 10.33 -8.11
CA ASN A 341 4.70 11.09 -9.37
C ASN A 341 3.36 11.83 -9.52
N LEU A 342 2.36 11.54 -8.65
CA LEU A 342 1.13 12.30 -8.54
C LEU A 342 1.15 13.24 -7.33
N THR A 343 1.40 12.71 -6.13
CA THR A 343 1.13 13.40 -4.86
C THR A 343 2.35 14.10 -4.26
N ASN A 344 3.53 13.98 -4.88
CA ASN A 344 4.76 14.61 -4.45
C ASN A 344 5.67 15.04 -5.63
N ASP A 345 5.05 15.37 -6.76
CA ASP A 345 5.71 16.00 -7.91
C ASP A 345 5.39 17.51 -7.87
N VAL A 346 6.02 18.20 -6.92
CA VAL A 346 5.68 19.59 -6.54
C VAL A 346 6.67 20.63 -7.04
N GLY A 347 7.67 20.23 -7.82
CA GLY A 347 8.64 21.11 -8.47
C GLY A 347 9.77 21.65 -7.58
N THR A 348 9.60 21.62 -6.26
CA THR A 348 10.51 22.27 -5.31
C THR A 348 11.37 21.30 -4.49
N VAL A 349 10.89 20.08 -4.29
CA VAL A 349 11.58 19.07 -3.46
C VAL A 349 11.55 17.69 -4.13
N LYS A 350 12.39 16.78 -3.63
CA LYS A 350 12.34 15.36 -4.01
C LYS A 350 11.55 14.57 -2.96
N PRO A 351 10.75 13.58 -3.37
CA PRO A 351 10.04 12.70 -2.45
C PRO A 351 10.97 11.96 -1.50
N LEU A 352 10.61 11.91 -0.21
CA LEU A 352 11.28 11.04 0.76
C LEU A 352 11.13 9.57 0.33
N ASN A 353 12.18 8.77 0.54
CA ASN A 353 12.15 7.34 0.24
C ASN A 353 11.93 6.51 1.51
N ILE A 354 10.79 6.74 2.14
CA ILE A 354 10.41 6.14 3.41
C ILE A 354 9.44 4.99 3.24
N VAL A 355 9.56 3.97 4.10
CA VAL A 355 8.68 2.81 4.17
C VAL A 355 8.49 2.40 5.63
N MET A 356 7.39 1.71 5.92
CA MET A 356 7.17 1.03 7.20
C MET A 356 6.80 -0.42 6.92
N LYS A 357 7.45 -1.37 7.61
CA LYS A 357 7.29 -2.81 7.32
C LYS A 357 7.15 -3.62 8.59
N LEU A 358 6.42 -4.71 8.49
CA LEU A 358 6.29 -5.68 9.57
C LEU A 358 7.68 -6.27 9.89
N LYS A 359 8.18 -6.02 11.11
CA LYS A 359 9.48 -6.46 11.61
C LYS A 359 9.39 -7.79 12.31
N THR A 360 8.39 -7.93 13.19
CA THR A 360 8.14 -9.17 13.94
C THR A 360 6.64 -9.48 13.97
N PHE A 361 6.34 -10.77 14.09
CA PHE A 361 4.99 -11.28 14.27
C PHE A 361 4.96 -12.37 15.35
N GLN A 362 3.91 -12.38 16.14
CA GLN A 362 3.62 -13.37 17.17
C GLN A 362 2.15 -13.77 17.02
N VAL A 363 1.86 -15.06 16.86
CA VAL A 363 0.50 -15.54 16.59
C VAL A 363 -0.45 -15.28 17.77
N ASN A 364 0.07 -15.40 18.98
CA ASN A 364 -0.60 -15.00 20.22
C ASN A 364 0.46 -14.70 21.31
N PRO A 365 0.09 -14.01 22.40
CA PRO A 365 1.04 -13.57 23.44
C PRO A 365 1.85 -14.67 24.15
N ARG A 366 1.48 -15.94 23.97
CA ARG A 366 2.14 -17.10 24.62
C ARG A 366 3.10 -17.84 23.69
N GLN A 367 3.12 -17.47 22.40
CA GLN A 367 3.98 -18.12 21.42
C GLN A 367 5.27 -17.33 21.17
N HIS A 368 6.16 -17.93 20.39
CA HIS A 368 7.42 -17.31 19.97
C HIS A 368 7.18 -16.03 19.15
N VAL A 369 8.08 -15.05 19.31
CA VAL A 369 8.13 -13.84 18.45
C VAL A 369 9.01 -14.16 17.25
N TYR A 370 8.40 -14.21 16.07
CA TYR A 370 9.08 -14.50 14.82
C TYR A 370 9.56 -13.21 14.16
N ARG A 371 10.76 -13.24 13.59
CA ARG A 371 11.25 -12.21 12.70
C ARG A 371 10.61 -12.37 11.31
N CYS A 372 10.14 -11.29 10.74
CA CYS A 372 9.50 -11.31 9.44
C CYS A 372 10.48 -10.99 8.32
N VAL A 373 10.38 -11.71 7.21
CA VAL A 373 11.25 -11.57 6.04
C VAL A 373 10.41 -11.21 4.82
N LYS A 374 10.89 -10.26 4.05
CA LYS A 374 10.50 -10.03 2.66
C LYS A 374 11.72 -10.25 1.78
N LEU A 375 11.61 -11.09 0.77
CA LEU A 375 12.55 -11.12 -0.34
C LEU A 375 12.20 -10.01 -1.33
N SER A 376 12.35 -10.13 -2.58
CA SER A 376 11.89 -9.20 -3.62
C SER A 376 12.42 -9.70 -4.95
N ASP A 377 11.84 -9.31 -6.07
CA ASP A 377 12.43 -9.55 -7.38
C ASP A 377 13.56 -8.55 -7.72
N THR A 378 13.66 -7.45 -6.96
CA THR A 378 14.76 -6.49 -7.09
C THR A 378 15.88 -6.82 -6.09
N PRO A 379 17.10 -7.14 -6.54
CA PRO A 379 18.25 -7.36 -5.65
C PRO A 379 18.48 -6.16 -4.71
N GLY A 380 18.78 -6.45 -3.43
CA GLY A 380 19.03 -5.43 -2.41
C GLY A 380 17.78 -4.73 -1.85
N LYS A 381 16.58 -5.14 -2.27
CA LYS A 381 15.30 -4.70 -1.66
C LYS A 381 14.79 -5.69 -0.61
N GLU A 382 15.57 -6.68 -0.20
CA GLU A 382 15.22 -7.61 0.86
C GLU A 382 15.07 -6.87 2.20
N LEU A 383 14.16 -7.37 3.04
CA LEU A 383 13.92 -6.87 4.38
C LEU A 383 13.92 -8.04 5.37
N GLY A 384 14.48 -7.81 6.53
CA GLY A 384 14.59 -8.79 7.61
C GLY A 384 16.03 -8.92 8.10
N ASP A 385 16.21 -9.76 9.11
CA ASP A 385 17.52 -10.15 9.61
C ASP A 385 18.29 -10.90 8.51
N PRO A 386 19.59 -10.62 8.27
CA PRO A 386 20.36 -11.25 7.20
C PRO A 386 20.41 -12.78 7.26
N ASP A 387 20.47 -13.37 8.47
CA ASP A 387 20.49 -14.82 8.67
C ASP A 387 19.13 -15.45 8.34
N GLU A 388 18.04 -14.77 8.71
CA GLU A 388 16.69 -15.17 8.36
C GLU A 388 16.45 -15.05 6.83
N VAL A 389 16.91 -13.99 6.19
CA VAL A 389 16.85 -13.81 4.74
C VAL A 389 17.61 -14.94 4.03
N HIS A 390 18.82 -15.29 4.51
CA HIS A 390 19.60 -16.41 3.98
C HIS A 390 18.85 -17.73 4.15
N SER A 391 18.33 -18.00 5.35
CA SER A 391 17.56 -19.21 5.66
C SER A 391 16.34 -19.35 4.74
N TYR A 392 15.59 -18.26 4.52
CA TYR A 392 14.45 -18.27 3.59
C TYR A 392 14.87 -18.58 2.15
N LYS A 393 15.99 -18.02 1.68
CA LYS A 393 16.51 -18.32 0.33
C LYS A 393 16.87 -19.80 0.17
N VAL A 394 17.53 -20.41 1.17
CA VAL A 394 17.83 -21.86 1.19
C VAL A 394 16.54 -22.68 1.19
N ILE A 395 15.60 -22.40 2.11
CA ILE A 395 14.33 -23.13 2.22
C ILE A 395 13.54 -23.10 0.91
N LEU A 396 13.57 -21.96 0.21
CA LEU A 396 12.85 -21.75 -1.05
C LEU A 396 13.61 -22.24 -2.29
N GLY A 397 14.86 -22.71 -2.13
CA GLY A 397 15.71 -23.17 -3.26
C GLY A 397 16.02 -22.02 -4.22
N LEU A 398 16.36 -20.85 -3.67
CA LEU A 398 16.80 -19.68 -4.43
C LEU A 398 18.33 -19.58 -4.49
N ILE A 399 19.00 -20.19 -3.54
CA ILE A 399 20.45 -20.41 -3.43
C ILE A 399 20.71 -21.84 -2.97
#